data_d0fd6b517c87473676e23c31c5987bdf
#
_entry.id   d0fd6b517c87473676e23c31c5987bdf
#
_cell.length_a   1.000
_cell.length_b   1.000
_cell.length_c   1.000
_cell.angle_alpha   90.00
_cell.angle_beta   90.00
_cell.angle_gamma   90.00
#
_symmetry.space_group_name_H-M   'P 1'
#
loop_
_entity.id
_entity.type
_entity.pdbx_description
1 polymer ?
#
loop_
_entity_poly.entity_id
_entity_poly.type
_entity_poly.pdbx_seq_one_letter_code
_entity_poly.pdbx_strand_id
1 'polypeptide(L)'
;MRGDQIAQVRQFNRLVTQRVGALDDHFLGRGRPLGASRLLYEIGDRGADLRELRQRLGLDAGYVSRLAKALAKEGLIRVAPGAGDQRLRTARPTARGRREIRELNDRSDRLAARLLGAISPKQRERLVAAMAEVHSVLRAAGLVIERVDPASPAARWCVAQYFAELDRRFPAGFDPADSLPADDRDLVPPRGAFLVASIDGESVAGGCIKTTAPQVGSLKRMWVADAARGLGIGRRMLEALEDRARGLGITTLRLETNKTLQEAIALYRSAGYRDVAPFNADPYATHWFEKRLGRTRTSRARARGTASA
;
A
#
# COMPACT_ATOMS: atom_id res chain seq x y z
N MET A 1 10.39 -4.78 21.44
CA MET A 1 11.18 -3.64 20.89
C MET A 1 12.26 -3.29 21.89
N ARG A 2 13.47 -3.03 21.43
CA ARG A 2 14.60 -2.62 22.29
C ARG A 2 14.50 -1.10 22.55
N GLY A 3 14.84 -0.66 23.79
CA GLY A 3 14.76 0.75 24.17
C GLY A 3 15.65 1.68 23.33
N ASP A 4 16.76 1.17 22.83
CA ASP A 4 17.67 1.84 21.90
C ASP A 4 17.02 2.22 20.56
N GLN A 5 16.18 1.33 20.00
CA GLN A 5 15.45 1.57 18.75
C GLN A 5 14.45 2.73 18.89
N ILE A 6 13.73 2.77 20.02
CA ILE A 6 12.77 3.86 20.30
C ILE A 6 13.52 5.20 20.45
N ALA A 7 14.66 5.21 21.15
CA ALA A 7 15.48 6.40 21.31
C ALA A 7 15.99 6.93 19.96
N GLN A 8 16.46 6.03 19.09
CA GLN A 8 16.93 6.37 17.74
C GLN A 8 15.83 7.02 16.90
N VAL A 9 14.63 6.44 16.88
CA VAL A 9 13.48 7.00 16.12
C VAL A 9 13.12 8.38 16.66
N ARG A 10 13.07 8.56 17.99
CA ARG A 10 12.78 9.86 18.60
C ARG A 10 13.84 10.92 18.27
N GLN A 11 15.11 10.54 18.25
CA GLN A 11 16.21 11.45 17.88
C GLN A 11 16.12 11.85 16.40
N PHE A 12 15.87 10.89 15.51
CA PHE A 12 15.68 11.14 14.08
C PHE A 12 14.52 12.10 13.83
N ASN A 13 13.35 11.86 14.45
CA ASN A 13 12.17 12.71 14.28
C ASN A 13 12.44 14.15 14.74
N ARG A 14 13.14 14.36 15.87
CA ARG A 14 13.53 15.71 16.34
C ARG A 14 14.44 16.41 15.35
N LEU A 15 15.43 15.71 14.83
CA LEU A 15 16.36 16.29 13.84
C LEU A 15 15.63 16.68 12.56
N VAL A 16 14.77 15.79 12.03
CA VAL A 16 14.03 16.07 10.79
C VAL A 16 13.08 17.26 10.96
N THR A 17 12.27 17.29 12.02
CA THR A 17 11.33 18.41 12.26
C THR A 17 12.04 19.75 12.37
N GLN A 18 13.23 19.78 13.01
CA GLN A 18 14.06 20.98 13.07
C GLN A 18 14.60 21.37 11.68
N ARG A 19 15.13 20.41 10.91
CA ARG A 19 15.76 20.66 9.62
C ARG A 19 14.79 21.10 8.54
N VAL A 20 13.54 20.62 8.57
CA VAL A 20 12.50 21.01 7.61
C VAL A 20 11.73 22.28 8.04
N GLY A 21 12.02 22.85 9.21
CA GLY A 21 11.31 24.04 9.71
C GLY A 21 9.85 23.76 10.10
N ALA A 22 9.54 22.53 10.54
CA ALA A 22 8.16 22.13 10.87
C ALA A 22 7.57 22.90 12.07
N LEU A 23 8.42 23.45 12.91
CA LEU A 23 8.06 24.23 14.11
C LEU A 23 7.94 25.74 13.82
N ASP A 24 8.20 26.18 12.60
CA ASP A 24 8.12 27.57 12.21
C ASP A 24 6.66 27.95 11.89
N ASP A 25 6.13 28.96 12.57
CA ASP A 25 4.81 29.52 12.32
C ASP A 25 4.69 30.14 10.90
N HIS A 26 5.83 30.44 10.28
CA HIS A 26 5.97 30.96 8.93
C HIS A 26 6.65 29.94 8.01
N PHE A 27 6.12 28.72 7.95
CA PHE A 27 6.72 27.63 7.17
C PHE A 27 7.14 28.08 5.76
N LEU A 28 8.39 27.85 5.43
CA LEU A 28 9.03 28.35 4.20
C LEU A 28 8.91 29.87 3.99
N GLY A 29 8.72 30.65 5.07
CA GLY A 29 8.52 32.10 5.00
C GLY A 29 7.20 32.54 4.34
N ARG A 30 6.14 31.71 4.41
CA ARG A 30 4.85 31.98 3.75
C ARG A 30 3.76 32.50 4.69
N GLY A 31 4.07 32.89 5.91
CA GLY A 31 3.12 33.49 6.86
C GLY A 31 2.02 32.56 7.34
N ARG A 32 2.23 31.24 7.24
CA ARG A 32 1.33 30.22 7.74
C ARG A 32 2.09 28.98 8.21
N PRO A 33 1.53 28.20 9.18
CA PRO A 33 2.18 27.01 9.69
C PRO A 33 2.21 25.87 8.66
N LEU A 34 3.10 24.90 8.88
CA LEU A 34 3.28 23.72 8.04
C LEU A 34 1.94 23.02 7.72
N GLY A 35 1.04 22.86 8.71
CA GLY A 35 -0.23 22.16 8.53
C GLY A 35 -1.13 22.77 7.44
N ALA A 36 -1.21 24.10 7.39
CA ALA A 36 -1.99 24.80 6.35
C ALA A 36 -1.31 24.69 4.97
N SER A 37 0.00 24.84 4.91
CA SER A 37 0.78 24.67 3.68
C SER A 37 0.69 23.22 3.16
N ARG A 38 0.76 22.23 4.04
CA ARG A 38 0.61 20.82 3.70
C ARG A 38 -0.79 20.51 3.18
N LEU A 39 -1.85 21.02 3.83
CA LEU A 39 -3.22 20.80 3.35
C LEU A 39 -3.42 21.41 1.95
N LEU A 40 -2.90 22.61 1.69
CA LEU A 40 -2.97 23.26 0.38
C LEU A 40 -2.25 22.41 -0.69
N TYR A 41 -1.07 21.90 -0.38
CA TYR A 41 -0.31 20.99 -1.25
C TYR A 41 -1.08 19.73 -1.59
N GLU A 42 -1.69 19.09 -0.60
CA GLU A 42 -2.45 17.82 -0.77
C GLU A 42 -3.76 18.01 -1.53
N ILE A 43 -4.38 19.18 -1.46
CA ILE A 43 -5.52 19.55 -2.33
C ILE A 43 -5.09 19.52 -3.79
N GLY A 44 -3.87 19.90 -4.09
CA GLY A 44 -3.29 19.84 -5.44
C GLY A 44 -4.05 20.66 -6.48
N ASP A 45 -3.66 20.57 -7.73
CA ASP A 45 -4.27 21.36 -8.82
C ASP A 45 -5.69 20.90 -9.19
N ARG A 46 -6.00 19.63 -9.00
CA ARG A 46 -7.31 19.03 -9.36
C ARG A 46 -8.37 19.26 -8.29
N GLY A 47 -7.96 19.61 -7.07
CA GLY A 47 -8.82 19.62 -5.90
C GLY A 47 -8.96 18.23 -5.29
N ALA A 48 -9.50 18.17 -4.06
CA ALA A 48 -9.68 16.92 -3.34
C ALA A 48 -10.88 16.99 -2.38
N ASP A 49 -11.43 15.83 -2.06
CA ASP A 49 -12.42 15.69 -1.00
C ASP A 49 -11.74 15.82 0.38
N LEU A 50 -12.31 16.65 1.26
CA LEU A 50 -11.73 16.91 2.58
C LEU A 50 -11.81 15.70 3.52
N ARG A 51 -12.75 14.78 3.31
CA ARG A 51 -12.86 13.55 4.10
C ARG A 51 -11.76 12.56 3.71
N GLU A 52 -11.50 12.41 2.41
CA GLU A 52 -10.40 11.58 1.91
C GLU A 52 -9.04 12.13 2.36
N LEU A 53 -8.83 13.46 2.24
CA LEU A 53 -7.62 14.12 2.73
C LEU A 53 -7.41 13.89 4.22
N ARG A 54 -8.47 14.00 5.02
CA ARG A 54 -8.42 13.74 6.46
C ARG A 54 -7.95 12.33 6.77
N GLN A 55 -8.51 11.33 6.08
CA GLN A 55 -8.14 9.91 6.26
C GLN A 55 -6.70 9.66 5.86
N ARG A 56 -6.29 10.14 4.68
CA ARG A 56 -4.94 9.97 4.15
C ARG A 56 -3.87 10.63 5.03
N LEU A 57 -4.16 11.80 5.59
CA LEU A 57 -3.24 12.53 6.45
C LEU A 57 -3.34 12.15 7.94
N GLY A 58 -4.27 11.28 8.32
CA GLY A 58 -4.49 10.91 9.72
C GLY A 58 -4.89 12.08 10.62
N LEU A 59 -5.59 13.10 10.08
CA LEU A 59 -5.91 14.33 10.78
C LEU A 59 -7.30 14.30 11.41
N ASP A 60 -7.47 15.05 12.49
CA ASP A 60 -8.75 15.32 13.13
C ASP A 60 -9.67 16.16 12.24
N ALA A 61 -10.98 15.89 12.27
CA ALA A 61 -11.96 16.57 11.42
C ALA A 61 -12.07 18.08 11.71
N GLY A 62 -12.02 18.45 12.98
CA GLY A 62 -12.06 19.85 13.40
C GLY A 62 -10.80 20.61 12.96
N TYR A 63 -9.64 19.94 13.00
CA TYR A 63 -8.39 20.52 12.54
C TYR A 63 -8.39 20.79 11.02
N VAL A 64 -8.77 19.79 10.21
CA VAL A 64 -8.89 19.97 8.74
C VAL A 64 -9.90 21.08 8.41
N SER A 65 -11.03 21.13 9.10
CA SER A 65 -12.04 22.18 8.91
C SER A 65 -11.49 23.58 9.20
N ARG A 66 -10.72 23.75 10.29
CA ARG A 66 -10.07 25.03 10.64
C ARG A 66 -9.06 25.45 9.59
N LEU A 67 -8.20 24.53 9.13
CA LEU A 67 -7.21 24.79 8.08
C LEU A 67 -7.88 25.16 6.77
N ALA A 68 -8.91 24.42 6.33
CA ALA A 68 -9.64 24.72 5.10
C ALA A 68 -10.34 26.07 5.15
N LYS A 69 -10.95 26.45 6.30
CA LYS A 69 -11.54 27.79 6.50
C LYS A 69 -10.47 28.88 6.40
N ALA A 70 -9.30 28.70 7.02
CA ALA A 70 -8.20 29.66 6.93
C ALA A 70 -7.73 29.85 5.50
N LEU A 71 -7.47 28.77 4.75
CA LEU A 71 -7.06 28.82 3.36
C LEU A 71 -8.14 29.45 2.44
N ALA A 72 -9.42 29.20 2.74
CA ALA A 72 -10.53 29.84 2.02
C ALA A 72 -10.61 31.34 2.31
N LYS A 73 -10.41 31.75 3.57
CA LYS A 73 -10.35 33.18 3.96
C LYS A 73 -9.21 33.91 3.28
N GLU A 74 -8.06 33.24 3.08
CA GLU A 74 -6.94 33.79 2.31
C GLU A 74 -7.19 33.81 0.79
N GLY A 75 -8.31 33.26 0.31
CA GLY A 75 -8.65 33.17 -1.09
C GLY A 75 -7.78 32.15 -1.87
N LEU A 76 -7.17 31.17 -1.18
CA LEU A 76 -6.32 30.15 -1.80
C LEU A 76 -7.13 28.97 -2.30
N ILE A 77 -8.23 28.63 -1.62
CA ILE A 77 -9.13 27.55 -2.03
C ILE A 77 -10.58 28.00 -2.05
N ARG A 78 -11.42 27.24 -2.76
CA ARG A 78 -12.88 27.27 -2.64
C ARG A 78 -13.34 25.91 -2.16
N VAL A 79 -14.28 25.89 -1.22
CA VAL A 79 -14.90 24.66 -0.71
C VAL A 79 -16.35 24.67 -1.15
N ALA A 80 -16.74 23.58 -1.84
CA ALA A 80 -18.11 23.40 -2.34
C ALA A 80 -18.62 22.00 -1.97
N PRO A 81 -19.95 21.77 -1.96
CA PRO A 81 -20.50 20.43 -1.91
C PRO A 81 -19.94 19.54 -3.03
N GLY A 82 -19.74 18.26 -2.76
CA GLY A 82 -19.29 17.30 -3.77
C GLY A 82 -20.34 17.07 -4.87
N ALA A 83 -19.90 16.79 -6.07
CA ALA A 83 -20.78 16.41 -7.18
C ALA A 83 -21.36 15.01 -6.86
N GLY A 84 -22.68 14.94 -6.56
CA GLY A 84 -23.39 13.68 -6.29
C GLY A 84 -23.70 13.40 -4.80
N ASP A 85 -22.95 13.93 -3.87
CA ASP A 85 -23.28 13.87 -2.43
C ASP A 85 -22.99 15.22 -1.76
N GLN A 86 -24.08 15.90 -1.35
CA GLN A 86 -24.01 17.21 -0.70
C GLN A 86 -23.34 17.17 0.70
N ARG A 87 -23.15 15.96 1.28
CA ARG A 87 -22.46 15.77 2.55
C ARG A 87 -20.94 15.78 2.38
N LEU A 88 -20.46 15.52 1.18
CA LEU A 88 -19.03 15.61 0.83
C LEU A 88 -18.63 17.07 0.58
N ARG A 89 -17.45 17.44 0.99
CA ARG A 89 -16.90 18.78 0.84
C ARG A 89 -15.63 18.71 0.00
N THR A 90 -15.72 19.18 -1.23
CA THR A 90 -14.57 19.25 -2.14
C THR A 90 -13.90 20.60 -2.03
N ALA A 91 -12.59 20.61 -1.76
CA ALA A 91 -11.75 21.79 -1.84
C ALA A 91 -11.04 21.85 -3.21
N ARG A 92 -11.05 23.02 -3.84
CA ARG A 92 -10.37 23.27 -5.11
C ARG A 92 -9.51 24.54 -5.00
N PRO A 93 -8.27 24.53 -5.53
CA PRO A 93 -7.43 25.72 -5.49
C PRO A 93 -7.99 26.80 -6.43
N THR A 94 -7.89 28.05 -6.01
CA THR A 94 -8.11 29.22 -6.88
C THR A 94 -6.88 29.45 -7.76
N ALA A 95 -6.93 30.42 -8.68
CA ALA A 95 -5.73 30.83 -9.44
C ALA A 95 -4.61 31.31 -8.49
N ARG A 96 -4.97 32.01 -7.39
CA ARG A 96 -4.03 32.42 -6.34
C ARG A 96 -3.48 31.20 -5.59
N GLY A 97 -4.34 30.21 -5.27
CA GLY A 97 -3.91 28.95 -4.62
C GLY A 97 -2.92 28.16 -5.46
N ARG A 98 -3.16 28.03 -6.77
CA ARG A 98 -2.21 27.36 -7.68
C ARG A 98 -0.85 28.08 -7.76
N ARG A 99 -0.84 29.41 -7.76
CA ARG A 99 0.43 30.15 -7.68
C ARG A 99 1.14 29.89 -6.34
N GLU A 100 0.39 29.84 -5.26
CA GLU A 100 0.93 29.56 -3.93
C GLU A 100 1.51 28.14 -3.83
N ILE A 101 0.84 27.13 -4.41
CA ILE A 101 1.37 25.75 -4.46
C ILE A 101 2.71 25.72 -5.20
N ARG A 102 2.83 26.40 -6.34
CA ARG A 102 4.11 26.48 -7.07
C ARG A 102 5.20 27.15 -6.24
N GLU A 103 4.90 28.26 -5.59
CA GLU A 103 5.87 28.96 -4.72
C GLU A 103 6.33 28.09 -3.54
N LEU A 104 5.40 27.31 -2.94
CA LEU A 104 5.74 26.34 -1.89
C LEU A 104 6.69 25.25 -2.41
N ASN A 105 6.44 24.72 -3.61
CA ASN A 105 7.31 23.74 -4.24
C ASN A 105 8.71 24.31 -4.49
N ASP A 106 8.80 25.50 -5.13
CA ASP A 106 10.07 26.14 -5.41
C ASP A 106 10.90 26.44 -4.14
N ARG A 107 10.22 26.79 -3.04
CA ARG A 107 10.89 27.01 -1.74
C ARG A 107 11.32 25.71 -1.08
N SER A 108 10.50 24.67 -1.21
CA SER A 108 10.86 23.33 -0.74
C SER A 108 12.07 22.78 -1.48
N ASP A 109 12.12 22.96 -2.79
CA ASP A 109 13.25 22.54 -3.61
C ASP A 109 14.54 23.29 -3.23
N ARG A 110 14.43 24.62 -3.00
CA ARG A 110 15.58 25.40 -2.49
C ARG A 110 16.04 24.96 -1.11
N LEU A 111 15.12 24.58 -0.22
CA LEU A 111 15.46 24.04 1.09
C LEU A 111 16.19 22.71 0.96
N ALA A 112 15.66 21.79 0.14
CA ALA A 112 16.30 20.49 -0.14
C ALA A 112 17.68 20.66 -0.79
N ALA A 113 17.79 21.55 -1.78
CA ALA A 113 19.06 21.84 -2.44
C ALA A 113 20.13 22.38 -1.46
N ARG A 114 19.74 23.27 -0.53
CA ARG A 114 20.67 23.76 0.51
C ARG A 114 21.13 22.63 1.42
N LEU A 115 20.22 21.76 1.86
CA LEU A 115 20.57 20.60 2.69
C LEU A 115 21.54 19.68 1.98
N LEU A 116 21.29 19.37 0.71
CA LEU A 116 22.16 18.51 -0.11
C LEU A 116 23.48 19.19 -0.47
N GLY A 117 23.47 20.53 -0.68
CA GLY A 117 24.67 21.30 -0.98
C GLY A 117 25.66 21.43 0.19
N ALA A 118 25.19 21.26 1.42
CA ALA A 118 26.02 21.34 2.61
C ALA A 118 26.86 20.08 2.90
N ILE A 119 26.70 19.01 2.10
CA ILE A 119 27.36 17.72 2.31
C ILE A 119 28.08 17.28 1.02
N SER A 120 29.11 16.40 1.18
CA SER A 120 29.87 15.86 0.04
C SER A 120 29.01 15.02 -0.90
N PRO A 121 29.40 14.83 -2.19
CA PRO A 121 28.66 14.00 -3.13
C PRO A 121 28.37 12.59 -2.61
N LYS A 122 29.37 11.93 -2.02
CA LYS A 122 29.22 10.59 -1.44
C LYS A 122 28.23 10.55 -0.26
N GLN A 123 28.23 11.60 0.59
CA GLN A 123 27.26 11.71 1.67
C GLN A 123 25.85 11.97 1.14
N ARG A 124 25.73 12.72 0.04
CA ARG A 124 24.44 13.01 -0.62
C ARG A 124 23.80 11.74 -1.16
N GLU A 125 24.56 10.92 -1.89
CA GLU A 125 24.07 9.63 -2.38
C GLU A 125 23.61 8.72 -1.24
N ARG A 126 24.40 8.63 -0.16
CA ARG A 126 24.01 7.85 1.02
C ARG A 126 22.76 8.38 1.70
N LEU A 127 22.62 9.70 1.84
CA LEU A 127 21.45 10.32 2.46
C LEU A 127 20.20 10.06 1.64
N VAL A 128 20.24 10.26 0.32
CA VAL A 128 19.08 10.04 -0.58
C VAL A 128 18.69 8.56 -0.58
N ALA A 129 19.65 7.62 -0.64
CA ALA A 129 19.37 6.20 -0.55
C ALA A 129 18.73 5.82 0.81
N ALA A 130 19.25 6.35 1.92
CA ALA A 130 18.67 6.12 3.24
C ALA A 130 17.24 6.70 3.37
N MET A 131 16.99 7.88 2.82
CA MET A 131 15.63 8.47 2.78
C MET A 131 14.67 7.61 1.96
N ALA A 132 15.09 7.08 0.82
CA ALA A 132 14.28 6.17 0.01
C ALA A 132 13.94 4.90 0.79
N GLU A 133 14.90 4.32 1.49
CA GLU A 133 14.68 3.13 2.33
C GLU A 133 13.71 3.40 3.48
N VAL A 134 13.93 4.48 4.24
CA VAL A 134 13.02 4.89 5.33
C VAL A 134 11.62 5.11 4.81
N HIS A 135 11.47 5.83 3.70
CA HIS A 135 10.18 6.08 3.05
C HIS A 135 9.47 4.76 2.69
N SER A 136 10.20 3.83 2.06
CA SER A 136 9.69 2.52 1.65
C SER A 136 9.21 1.68 2.84
N VAL A 137 10.03 1.59 3.91
CA VAL A 137 9.69 0.84 5.11
C VAL A 137 8.49 1.45 5.83
N LEU A 138 8.43 2.78 5.95
CA LEU A 138 7.30 3.45 6.59
C LEU A 138 6.01 3.32 5.78
N ARG A 139 6.08 3.39 4.46
CA ARG A 139 4.91 3.11 3.60
C ARG A 139 4.43 1.67 3.78
N ALA A 140 5.32 0.69 3.83
CA ALA A 140 4.95 -0.71 4.05
C ALA A 140 4.28 -0.95 5.42
N ALA A 141 4.55 -0.11 6.41
CA ALA A 141 3.85 -0.16 7.70
C ALA A 141 2.35 0.19 7.58
N GLY A 142 1.97 1.01 6.61
CA GLY A 142 0.58 1.37 6.29
C GLY A 142 -0.15 0.38 5.38
N LEU A 143 0.43 -0.80 5.10
CA LEU A 143 -0.18 -1.81 4.25
C LEU A 143 -1.47 -2.35 4.86
N VAL A 144 -2.56 -2.22 4.12
CA VAL A 144 -3.87 -2.81 4.42
C VAL A 144 -4.12 -3.93 3.42
N ILE A 145 -4.52 -5.11 3.89
CA ILE A 145 -4.87 -6.25 3.04
C ILE A 145 -6.33 -6.60 3.31
N GLU A 146 -7.14 -6.50 2.29
CA GLU A 146 -8.59 -6.69 2.40
C GLU A 146 -9.11 -7.69 1.37
N ARG A 147 -10.20 -8.37 1.74
CA ARG A 147 -10.97 -9.13 0.77
C ARG A 147 -11.85 -8.17 -0.03
N VAL A 148 -11.78 -8.30 -1.33
CA VAL A 148 -12.57 -7.50 -2.27
C VAL A 148 -13.42 -8.40 -3.17
N ASP A 149 -14.43 -7.82 -3.80
CA ASP A 149 -15.13 -8.45 -4.90
C ASP A 149 -14.17 -8.66 -6.09
N PRO A 150 -14.05 -9.86 -6.67
CA PRO A 150 -13.22 -10.09 -7.86
C PRO A 150 -13.57 -9.19 -9.05
N ALA A 151 -14.83 -8.73 -9.15
CA ALA A 151 -15.27 -7.79 -10.16
C ALA A 151 -14.94 -6.33 -9.85
N SER A 152 -14.45 -6.02 -8.64
CA SER A 152 -14.11 -4.64 -8.24
C SER A 152 -13.02 -4.04 -9.12
N PRO A 153 -12.98 -2.70 -9.30
CA PRO A 153 -11.92 -2.02 -10.04
C PRO A 153 -10.52 -2.36 -9.53
N ALA A 154 -10.33 -2.46 -8.21
CA ALA A 154 -9.06 -2.79 -7.59
C ALA A 154 -8.59 -4.22 -7.93
N ALA A 155 -9.49 -5.21 -7.87
CA ALA A 155 -9.18 -6.60 -8.24
C ALA A 155 -8.85 -6.71 -9.73
N ARG A 156 -9.66 -6.10 -10.59
CA ARG A 156 -9.44 -6.09 -12.05
C ARG A 156 -8.10 -5.43 -12.41
N TRP A 157 -7.78 -4.35 -11.77
CA TRP A 157 -6.50 -3.68 -11.97
C TRP A 157 -5.32 -4.59 -11.58
N CYS A 158 -5.36 -5.23 -10.41
CA CYS A 158 -4.31 -6.16 -9.98
C CYS A 158 -4.15 -7.34 -10.95
N VAL A 159 -5.25 -7.91 -11.45
CA VAL A 159 -5.22 -9.00 -12.45
C VAL A 159 -4.60 -8.54 -13.76
N ALA A 160 -4.96 -7.33 -14.23
CA ALA A 160 -4.39 -6.77 -15.45
C ALA A 160 -2.86 -6.55 -15.30
N GLN A 161 -2.40 -6.05 -14.16
CA GLN A 161 -0.96 -5.89 -13.89
C GLN A 161 -0.24 -7.24 -13.83
N TYR A 162 -0.86 -8.25 -13.20
CA TYR A 162 -0.32 -9.61 -13.16
C TYR A 162 -0.15 -10.18 -14.56
N PHE A 163 -1.16 -10.10 -15.43
CA PHE A 163 -1.08 -10.61 -16.80
C PHE A 163 -0.05 -9.85 -17.64
N ALA A 164 0.00 -8.52 -17.53
CA ALA A 164 1.01 -7.71 -18.19
C ALA A 164 2.44 -8.05 -17.76
N GLU A 165 2.63 -8.43 -16.51
CA GLU A 165 3.94 -8.89 -16.03
C GLU A 165 4.31 -10.25 -16.60
N LEU A 166 3.37 -11.21 -16.64
CA LEU A 166 3.61 -12.53 -17.23
C LEU A 166 3.97 -12.41 -18.71
N ASP A 167 3.20 -11.63 -19.47
CA ASP A 167 3.44 -11.38 -20.89
C ASP A 167 4.85 -10.82 -21.12
N ARG A 168 5.25 -9.87 -20.32
CA ARG A 168 6.58 -9.25 -20.39
C ARG A 168 7.75 -10.21 -20.01
N ARG A 169 7.49 -11.15 -19.09
CA ARG A 169 8.52 -12.04 -18.52
C ARG A 169 8.63 -13.39 -19.22
N PHE A 170 7.59 -13.82 -19.90
CA PHE A 170 7.61 -15.10 -20.60
C PHE A 170 8.17 -14.93 -22.01
N PRO A 171 9.14 -15.77 -22.43
CA PRO A 171 9.79 -15.60 -23.74
C PRO A 171 8.83 -15.68 -24.93
N ALA A 172 7.73 -16.45 -24.80
CA ALA A 172 6.70 -16.61 -25.84
C ALA A 172 5.45 -15.73 -25.58
N GLY A 173 5.51 -14.81 -24.62
CA GLY A 173 4.35 -14.06 -24.16
C GLY A 173 3.41 -14.90 -23.28
N PHE A 174 2.29 -14.30 -22.87
CA PHE A 174 1.27 -14.93 -22.03
C PHE A 174 -0.12 -14.63 -22.55
N ASP A 175 -0.88 -15.68 -22.90
CA ASP A 175 -2.30 -15.58 -23.20
C ASP A 175 -3.12 -16.10 -22.01
N PRO A 176 -3.95 -15.27 -21.37
CA PRO A 176 -4.83 -15.73 -20.30
C PRO A 176 -5.82 -16.81 -20.70
N ALA A 177 -6.17 -16.91 -21.98
CA ALA A 177 -7.11 -17.93 -22.49
C ALA A 177 -6.52 -19.34 -22.44
N ASP A 178 -5.22 -19.47 -22.54
CA ASP A 178 -4.50 -20.75 -22.48
C ASP A 178 -4.24 -21.20 -21.04
N SER A 179 -4.34 -20.29 -20.06
CA SER A 179 -4.08 -20.57 -18.64
C SER A 179 -5.29 -21.19 -17.96
N LEU A 180 -5.03 -21.94 -16.87
CA LEU A 180 -6.11 -22.53 -16.08
C LEU A 180 -7.02 -21.45 -15.48
N PRO A 181 -8.35 -21.56 -15.67
CA PRO A 181 -9.30 -20.53 -15.32
C PRO A 181 -9.40 -20.33 -13.80
N ALA A 182 -9.66 -19.09 -13.40
CA ALA A 182 -10.09 -18.72 -12.08
C ALA A 182 -11.25 -17.72 -12.23
N ASP A 183 -12.46 -18.27 -12.35
CA ASP A 183 -13.68 -17.48 -12.56
C ASP A 183 -14.03 -16.70 -11.29
N ASP A 184 -14.63 -15.52 -11.45
CA ASP A 184 -15.02 -14.67 -10.33
C ASP A 184 -15.89 -15.40 -9.30
N ARG A 185 -16.79 -16.29 -9.76
CA ARG A 185 -17.65 -17.14 -8.91
C ARG A 185 -16.88 -18.11 -8.01
N ASP A 186 -15.66 -18.48 -8.39
CA ASP A 186 -14.79 -19.36 -7.61
C ASP A 186 -13.91 -18.59 -6.62
N LEU A 187 -13.88 -17.26 -6.74
CA LEU A 187 -13.06 -16.36 -5.93
C LEU A 187 -13.86 -15.63 -4.85
N VAL A 188 -15.07 -16.08 -4.57
CA VAL A 188 -15.93 -15.57 -3.50
C VAL A 188 -16.30 -16.69 -2.53
N PRO A 189 -16.56 -16.39 -1.24
CA PRO A 189 -17.00 -17.40 -0.28
C PRO A 189 -18.28 -18.11 -0.71
N PRO A 190 -18.43 -19.43 -0.42
CA PRO A 190 -17.48 -20.28 0.32
C PRO A 190 -16.38 -20.90 -0.55
N ARG A 191 -16.36 -20.63 -1.86
CA ARG A 191 -15.47 -21.29 -2.82
C ARG A 191 -14.05 -20.74 -2.82
N GLY A 192 -13.88 -19.45 -2.49
CA GLY A 192 -12.57 -18.80 -2.51
C GLY A 192 -12.59 -17.39 -1.96
N ALA A 193 -11.56 -16.64 -2.28
CA ALA A 193 -11.43 -15.23 -1.96
C ALA A 193 -10.43 -14.55 -2.89
N PHE A 194 -10.68 -13.27 -3.19
CA PHE A 194 -9.71 -12.36 -3.78
C PHE A 194 -9.28 -11.33 -2.74
N LEU A 195 -7.96 -11.17 -2.57
CA LEU A 195 -7.37 -10.17 -1.68
C LEU A 195 -6.64 -9.11 -2.49
N VAL A 196 -6.78 -7.86 -2.06
CA VAL A 196 -5.97 -6.73 -2.54
C VAL A 196 -5.23 -6.12 -1.36
N ALA A 197 -3.97 -5.83 -1.57
CA ALA A 197 -3.17 -5.04 -0.65
C ALA A 197 -3.05 -3.62 -1.18
N SER A 198 -3.29 -2.64 -0.32
CA SER A 198 -3.16 -1.23 -0.64
C SER A 198 -2.28 -0.49 0.36
N ILE A 199 -1.63 0.57 -0.11
CA ILE A 199 -0.89 1.54 0.68
C ILE A 199 -1.42 2.92 0.28
N ASP A 200 -1.81 3.73 1.25
CA ASP A 200 -2.37 5.07 1.02
C ASP A 200 -3.58 5.07 0.04
N GLY A 201 -4.34 3.96 0.01
CA GLY A 201 -5.47 3.76 -0.90
C GLY A 201 -5.10 3.29 -2.31
N GLU A 202 -3.82 3.19 -2.66
CA GLU A 202 -3.34 2.66 -3.94
C GLU A 202 -3.12 1.15 -3.85
N SER A 203 -3.65 0.38 -4.79
CA SER A 203 -3.43 -1.06 -4.87
C SER A 203 -1.96 -1.35 -5.22
N VAL A 204 -1.29 -2.18 -4.41
CA VAL A 204 0.13 -2.52 -4.58
C VAL A 204 0.39 -4.02 -4.72
N ALA A 205 -0.60 -4.86 -4.38
CA ALA A 205 -0.53 -6.30 -4.59
C ALA A 205 -1.93 -6.91 -4.68
N GLY A 206 -2.03 -8.07 -5.32
CA GLY A 206 -3.25 -8.86 -5.39
C GLY A 206 -2.95 -10.34 -5.38
N GLY A 207 -3.96 -11.14 -5.09
CA GLY A 207 -3.88 -12.58 -5.16
C GLY A 207 -5.20 -13.23 -4.78
N CYS A 208 -5.39 -14.47 -5.21
CA CYS A 208 -6.63 -15.17 -4.91
C CYS A 208 -6.38 -16.64 -4.57
N ILE A 209 -7.36 -17.20 -3.90
CA ILE A 209 -7.45 -18.64 -3.62
C ILE A 209 -8.80 -19.15 -4.11
N LYS A 210 -8.81 -20.38 -4.60
CA LYS A 210 -10.04 -21.12 -4.88
C LYS A 210 -9.95 -22.53 -4.32
N THR A 211 -11.07 -23.07 -3.84
CA THR A 211 -11.19 -24.48 -3.45
C THR A 211 -11.24 -25.32 -4.71
N THR A 212 -10.40 -26.33 -4.78
CA THR A 212 -10.31 -27.26 -5.93
C THR A 212 -10.81 -28.67 -5.61
N ALA A 213 -10.75 -29.06 -4.33
CA ALA A 213 -11.29 -30.31 -3.80
C ALA A 213 -11.58 -30.13 -2.30
N PRO A 214 -12.26 -31.05 -1.62
CA PRO A 214 -12.42 -31.01 -0.17
C PRO A 214 -11.08 -30.77 0.54
N GLN A 215 -11.00 -29.68 1.34
CA GLN A 215 -9.82 -29.26 2.07
C GLN A 215 -8.57 -28.89 1.23
N VAL A 216 -8.68 -28.88 -0.10
CA VAL A 216 -7.60 -28.51 -1.01
C VAL A 216 -7.93 -27.21 -1.73
N GLY A 217 -7.03 -26.25 -1.69
CA GLY A 217 -7.16 -25.00 -2.41
C GLY A 217 -5.98 -24.74 -3.34
N SER A 218 -6.22 -23.88 -4.33
CA SER A 218 -5.19 -23.36 -5.23
C SER A 218 -5.02 -21.86 -5.03
N LEU A 219 -3.79 -21.43 -4.86
CA LEU A 219 -3.39 -20.03 -4.86
C LEU A 219 -3.12 -19.60 -6.30
N LYS A 220 -3.71 -18.50 -6.74
CA LYS A 220 -3.64 -18.00 -8.10
C LYS A 220 -3.40 -16.50 -8.15
N ARG A 221 -2.84 -16.02 -9.24
CA ARG A 221 -2.73 -14.59 -9.59
C ARG A 221 -2.07 -13.74 -8.51
N MET A 222 -1.09 -14.31 -7.78
CA MET A 222 -0.37 -13.55 -6.77
C MET A 222 0.65 -12.63 -7.44
N TRP A 223 0.51 -11.34 -7.18
CA TRP A 223 1.30 -10.29 -7.79
C TRP A 223 1.63 -9.18 -6.79
N VAL A 224 2.78 -8.54 -6.95
CA VAL A 224 3.22 -7.38 -6.18
C VAL A 224 3.86 -6.38 -7.15
N ALA A 225 3.41 -5.12 -7.09
CA ALA A 225 3.95 -4.03 -7.90
C ALA A 225 5.47 -3.89 -7.75
N ASP A 226 6.19 -3.63 -8.84
CA ASP A 226 7.66 -3.52 -8.84
C ASP A 226 8.17 -2.52 -7.78
N ALA A 227 7.51 -1.35 -7.68
CA ALA A 227 7.85 -0.31 -6.70
C ALA A 227 7.60 -0.72 -5.22
N ALA A 228 6.86 -1.82 -5.00
CA ALA A 228 6.52 -2.34 -3.67
C ALA A 228 7.27 -3.64 -3.33
N ARG A 229 8.13 -4.13 -4.21
CA ARG A 229 8.98 -5.29 -3.97
C ARG A 229 10.11 -4.97 -2.98
N GLY A 230 10.63 -6.00 -2.33
CA GLY A 230 11.65 -5.83 -1.28
C GLY A 230 11.10 -5.37 0.09
N LEU A 231 9.84 -4.92 0.17
CA LEU A 231 9.21 -4.42 1.39
C LEU A 231 8.51 -5.52 2.24
N GLY A 232 8.68 -6.78 1.90
CA GLY A 232 8.00 -7.89 2.58
C GLY A 232 6.52 -8.04 2.25
N ILE A 233 5.97 -7.25 1.31
CA ILE A 233 4.55 -7.25 0.97
C ILE A 233 4.11 -8.60 0.40
N GLY A 234 4.93 -9.22 -0.46
CA GLY A 234 4.64 -10.56 -0.98
C GLY A 234 4.48 -11.60 0.13
N ARG A 235 5.33 -11.54 1.16
CA ARG A 235 5.23 -12.42 2.34
C ARG A 235 3.92 -12.18 3.10
N ARG A 236 3.60 -10.93 3.40
CA ARG A 236 2.35 -10.57 4.11
C ARG A 236 1.11 -10.94 3.31
N MET A 237 1.14 -10.77 1.97
CA MET A 237 0.04 -11.18 1.09
C MET A 237 -0.14 -12.70 1.11
N LEU A 238 0.94 -13.46 1.01
CA LEU A 238 0.90 -14.92 1.07
C LEU A 238 0.34 -15.41 2.41
N GLU A 239 0.79 -14.85 3.53
CA GLU A 239 0.28 -15.15 4.86
C GLU A 239 -1.22 -14.83 4.99
N ALA A 240 -1.67 -13.69 4.47
CA ALA A 240 -3.09 -13.32 4.46
C ALA A 240 -3.95 -14.28 3.61
N LEU A 241 -3.43 -14.73 2.46
CA LEU A 241 -4.08 -15.75 1.63
C LEU A 241 -4.15 -17.10 2.33
N GLU A 242 -3.08 -17.52 3.01
CA GLU A 242 -3.07 -18.75 3.83
C GLU A 242 -4.07 -18.68 4.98
N ASP A 243 -4.16 -17.54 5.68
CA ASP A 243 -5.14 -17.35 6.76
C ASP A 243 -6.57 -17.40 6.22
N ARG A 244 -6.80 -16.82 5.06
CA ARG A 244 -8.10 -16.89 4.40
C ARG A 244 -8.43 -18.31 3.96
N ALA A 245 -7.44 -19.08 3.44
CA ALA A 245 -7.60 -20.48 3.09
C ALA A 245 -8.02 -21.32 4.29
N ARG A 246 -7.36 -21.13 5.45
CA ARG A 246 -7.76 -21.80 6.71
C ARG A 246 -9.20 -21.46 7.10
N GLY A 247 -9.61 -20.20 6.94
CA GLY A 247 -10.99 -19.77 7.21
C GLY A 247 -12.04 -20.41 6.28
N LEU A 248 -11.62 -20.89 5.11
CA LEU A 248 -12.47 -21.64 4.17
C LEU A 248 -12.39 -23.17 4.39
N GLY A 249 -11.69 -23.64 5.43
CA GLY A 249 -11.53 -25.07 5.71
C GLY A 249 -10.48 -25.77 4.84
N ILE A 250 -9.65 -25.00 4.11
CA ILE A 250 -8.55 -25.53 3.30
C ILE A 250 -7.38 -25.87 4.23
N THR A 251 -6.93 -27.11 4.16
CA THR A 251 -5.78 -27.63 4.95
C THR A 251 -4.54 -27.86 4.08
N THR A 252 -4.71 -27.93 2.77
CA THR A 252 -3.63 -28.08 1.80
C THR A 252 -3.75 -27.01 0.72
N LEU A 253 -2.72 -26.19 0.58
CA LEU A 253 -2.68 -25.15 -0.45
C LEU A 253 -1.64 -25.52 -1.51
N ARG A 254 -2.05 -25.47 -2.76
CA ARG A 254 -1.25 -25.76 -3.96
C ARG A 254 -1.09 -24.52 -4.80
N LEU A 255 -0.02 -24.43 -5.56
CA LEU A 255 0.20 -23.42 -6.58
C LEU A 255 1.15 -23.96 -7.65
N GLU A 256 1.03 -23.41 -8.83
CA GLU A 256 2.01 -23.55 -9.91
C GLU A 256 2.60 -22.19 -10.27
N THR A 257 3.82 -22.21 -10.84
CA THR A 257 4.52 -21.01 -11.27
C THR A 257 5.52 -21.30 -12.38
N ASN A 258 6.08 -20.26 -13.00
CA ASN A 258 7.05 -20.37 -14.07
C ASN A 258 8.47 -20.13 -13.54
N LYS A 259 9.45 -20.82 -14.13
CA LYS A 259 10.88 -20.66 -13.80
C LYS A 259 11.41 -19.23 -13.98
N THR A 260 10.78 -18.40 -14.81
CA THR A 260 11.17 -16.99 -14.98
C THR A 260 10.82 -16.12 -13.76
N LEU A 261 9.96 -16.60 -12.87
CA LEU A 261 9.48 -15.88 -11.68
C LEU A 261 10.32 -16.30 -10.45
N GLN A 262 11.62 -16.07 -10.49
CA GLN A 262 12.57 -16.54 -9.47
C GLN A 262 12.26 -16.02 -8.06
N GLU A 263 11.79 -14.77 -7.96
CA GLU A 263 11.42 -14.14 -6.68
C GLU A 263 10.20 -14.85 -6.04
N ALA A 264 9.23 -15.25 -6.87
CA ALA A 264 8.05 -16.01 -6.41
C ALA A 264 8.46 -17.41 -5.93
N ILE A 265 9.32 -18.10 -6.68
CA ILE A 265 9.86 -19.41 -6.29
C ILE A 265 10.59 -19.32 -4.94
N ALA A 266 11.47 -18.34 -4.79
CA ALA A 266 12.19 -18.10 -3.54
C ALA A 266 11.24 -17.79 -2.36
N LEU A 267 10.20 -16.97 -2.61
CA LEU A 267 9.17 -16.66 -1.62
C LEU A 267 8.44 -17.92 -1.17
N TYR A 268 7.95 -18.74 -2.09
CA TYR A 268 7.20 -19.97 -1.75
C TYR A 268 8.04 -20.96 -0.96
N ARG A 269 9.27 -21.23 -1.40
CA ARG A 269 10.20 -22.09 -0.66
C ARG A 269 10.49 -21.59 0.75
N SER A 270 10.77 -20.30 0.90
CA SER A 270 11.02 -19.65 2.20
C SER A 270 9.77 -19.60 3.10
N ALA A 271 8.57 -19.73 2.51
CA ALA A 271 7.30 -19.81 3.21
C ALA A 271 6.92 -21.25 3.60
N GLY A 272 7.75 -22.25 3.25
CA GLY A 272 7.54 -23.66 3.61
C GLY A 272 6.70 -24.46 2.60
N TYR A 273 6.54 -23.93 1.39
CA TYR A 273 6.01 -24.71 0.27
C TYR A 273 7.11 -25.68 -0.22
N ARG A 274 6.70 -26.88 -0.55
CA ARG A 274 7.58 -27.94 -1.08
C ARG A 274 7.30 -28.15 -2.54
N ASP A 275 8.34 -28.38 -3.33
CA ASP A 275 8.22 -28.80 -4.72
C ASP A 275 7.52 -30.17 -4.77
N VAL A 276 6.56 -30.34 -5.66
CA VAL A 276 5.78 -31.57 -5.86
C VAL A 276 5.68 -31.90 -7.36
N ALA A 277 5.29 -33.12 -7.68
CA ALA A 277 5.00 -33.50 -9.05
C ALA A 277 3.83 -32.66 -9.64
N PRO A 278 3.80 -32.45 -10.96
CA PRO A 278 2.71 -31.74 -11.63
C PRO A 278 1.34 -32.34 -11.23
N PHE A 279 0.44 -31.51 -10.76
CA PHE A 279 -0.93 -31.88 -10.38
C PHE A 279 -1.98 -31.31 -11.35
N ASN A 280 -1.55 -30.58 -12.35
CA ASN A 280 -2.36 -30.05 -13.43
C ASN A 280 -1.51 -29.91 -14.70
N ALA A 281 -2.16 -29.55 -15.81
CA ALA A 281 -1.55 -29.37 -17.13
C ALA A 281 -1.53 -27.90 -17.54
N ASP A 282 -1.22 -26.97 -16.63
CA ASP A 282 -1.06 -25.56 -16.99
C ASP A 282 0.15 -25.41 -17.93
N PRO A 283 -0.01 -24.91 -19.16
CA PRO A 283 1.05 -24.88 -20.17
C PRO A 283 2.18 -23.92 -19.82
N TYR A 284 1.93 -22.95 -18.94
CA TYR A 284 2.93 -21.99 -18.49
C TYR A 284 3.67 -22.43 -17.22
N ALA A 285 3.20 -23.47 -16.54
CA ALA A 285 3.82 -23.95 -15.31
C ALA A 285 5.10 -24.76 -15.58
N THR A 286 6.11 -24.50 -14.78
CA THR A 286 7.33 -25.30 -14.75
C THR A 286 7.69 -25.78 -13.34
N HIS A 287 6.99 -25.26 -12.33
CA HIS A 287 7.15 -25.61 -10.92
C HIS A 287 5.78 -25.74 -10.27
N TRP A 288 5.62 -26.77 -9.46
CA TRP A 288 4.41 -27.06 -8.69
C TRP A 288 4.78 -27.15 -7.21
N PHE A 289 4.00 -26.48 -6.38
CA PHE A 289 4.25 -26.37 -4.96
C PHE A 289 3.03 -26.77 -4.15
N GLU A 290 3.29 -27.37 -2.99
CA GLU A 290 2.26 -27.70 -2.01
C GLU A 290 2.72 -27.33 -0.61
N LYS A 291 1.78 -26.83 0.22
CA LYS A 291 1.97 -26.59 1.65
C LYS A 291 0.77 -27.09 2.44
N ARG A 292 1.02 -27.85 3.49
CA ARG A 292 0.00 -28.16 4.49
C ARG A 292 -0.12 -26.97 5.45
N LEU A 293 -1.34 -26.43 5.55
CA LEU A 293 -1.66 -25.33 6.45
C LEU A 293 -1.97 -25.90 7.83
N GLY A 294 -1.12 -25.65 8.83
CA GLY A 294 -1.42 -25.98 10.22
C GLY A 294 -2.70 -25.28 10.70
N ARG A 295 -3.35 -25.83 11.74
CA ARG A 295 -4.53 -25.21 12.36
C ARG A 295 -4.21 -23.78 12.78
N THR A 296 -5.14 -22.87 12.59
CA THR A 296 -5.01 -21.45 13.00
C THR A 296 -4.64 -21.40 14.48
N ARG A 297 -3.51 -20.79 14.81
CA ARG A 297 -3.28 -20.32 16.18
C ARG A 297 -4.30 -19.21 16.41
N THR A 298 -5.43 -19.55 17.01
CA THR A 298 -6.34 -18.54 17.56
C THR A 298 -5.51 -17.65 18.48
N SER A 299 -5.26 -16.40 18.04
CA SER A 299 -4.79 -15.37 18.93
C SER A 299 -5.90 -15.20 19.96
N ARG A 300 -5.69 -15.68 21.18
CA ARG A 300 -6.48 -15.31 22.34
C ARG A 300 -6.28 -13.80 22.52
N ALA A 301 -7.08 -13.00 21.84
CA ALA A 301 -7.30 -11.64 22.23
C ALA A 301 -7.86 -11.67 23.65
N ARG A 302 -7.11 -11.09 24.55
CA ARG A 302 -7.43 -10.93 25.98
C ARG A 302 -8.81 -10.24 26.13
N ALA A 303 -9.84 -11.05 26.29
CA ALA A 303 -10.99 -10.65 27.08
C ALA A 303 -10.52 -10.74 28.55
N ARG A 304 -9.93 -9.70 29.09
CA ARG A 304 -9.87 -9.46 30.52
C ARG A 304 -10.96 -8.46 30.83
N GLY A 305 -11.99 -9.04 31.39
CA GLY A 305 -13.12 -8.47 31.96
C GLY A 305 -12.84 -7.30 32.90
N THR A 306 -13.65 -6.31 32.75
CA THR A 306 -14.10 -5.45 33.82
C THR A 306 -15.12 -6.24 34.62
N ALA A 307 -14.73 -6.70 35.78
CA ALA A 307 -15.66 -7.10 36.84
C ALA A 307 -15.12 -6.52 38.14
N SER A 308 -15.97 -5.68 38.73
CA SER A 308 -16.11 -5.45 40.18
C SER A 308 -15.05 -4.60 40.89
N ALA A 309 -15.33 -3.48 41.42
CA ALA A 309 -16.15 -3.05 42.56
C ALA A 309 -16.09 -1.51 42.62
#